data_44ef6edef2674909a32bddf7ef5c29ce
#
_entry.id   44ef6edef2674909a32bddf7ef5c29ce
#
_cell.length_a   1.000
_cell.length_b   1.000
_cell.length_c   1.000
_cell.angle_alpha   90.00
_cell.angle_beta   90.00
_cell.angle_gamma   90.00
#
_symmetry.space_group_name_H-M   'P 1'
#
loop_
_entity.id
_entity.type
_entity.pdbx_description
1 polymer ?
#
loop_
_entity_poly.entity_id
_entity_poly.type
_entity_poly.pdbx_seq_one_letter_code
_entity_poly.pdbx_strand_id
1 'polypeptide(L)'
;MSEVVYITTEPSDRIRAKGTTQAPDWIHPQLIESTDAIKGRQFRVSGPIPKGACLLVDSPYAVIPVVDEPAHNDNLICSNPACNRPAPCHARTSCLNACIPDVTWCGSTCRDADSLRHGFECAWLKRYAGTIRSKWSEYDFGMLWVVLRLLAARHCQLHDGRDVGVESTGHWKHGWSGIESLCGSEDTWPHDKVRSWSALVKKYLKSNPALPHEMSADRVLHLICQEEANSFGLYPRETGIFPLPNPPVDRGEQFAAAVYPTAAIANHSCLPNIIHKADDKGRMVFTASRDIFPGEECCISYFDLTQYTDLTSRREHLRKSFRFVCQCERCVSEESTEESTEWTAMPMMDM
;
A
#
# COMPACT_ATOMS: atom_id res chain seq x y z
N MET A 1 -42.76 4.19 -18.71
CA MET A 1 -41.74 3.51 -17.87
C MET A 1 -40.57 3.17 -18.78
N SER A 2 -39.58 4.02 -18.81
CA SER A 2 -38.38 3.83 -19.62
C SER A 2 -37.32 3.10 -18.77
N GLU A 3 -36.99 1.88 -19.17
CA GLU A 3 -35.90 1.12 -18.54
C GLU A 3 -34.57 1.82 -18.79
N VAL A 4 -33.91 2.22 -17.71
CA VAL A 4 -32.54 2.70 -17.73
C VAL A 4 -31.64 1.46 -17.78
N VAL A 5 -31.10 1.15 -18.93
CA VAL A 5 -30.08 0.11 -19.11
C VAL A 5 -28.77 0.65 -18.54
N TYR A 6 -28.37 0.17 -17.37
CA TYR A 6 -27.03 0.39 -16.83
C TYR A 6 -26.03 -0.42 -17.67
N ILE A 7 -25.26 0.28 -18.49
CA ILE A 7 -24.10 -0.32 -19.14
C ILE A 7 -23.00 -0.41 -18.06
N THR A 8 -22.82 -1.58 -17.46
CA THR A 8 -21.63 -1.93 -16.73
C THR A 8 -20.50 -2.09 -17.74
N THR A 9 -19.75 -1.04 -17.99
CA THR A 9 -18.49 -1.13 -18.72
C THR A 9 -17.47 -1.78 -17.80
N GLU A 10 -17.38 -3.10 -17.84
CA GLU A 10 -16.16 -3.77 -17.36
C GLU A 10 -14.97 -3.20 -18.12
N PRO A 11 -13.81 -2.97 -17.47
CA PRO A 11 -12.60 -2.52 -18.15
C PRO A 11 -12.23 -3.60 -19.20
N SER A 12 -12.52 -3.35 -20.45
CA SER A 12 -12.22 -4.31 -21.51
C SER A 12 -10.71 -4.52 -21.61
N ASP A 13 -10.29 -5.78 -21.73
CA ASP A 13 -8.90 -6.28 -21.89
C ASP A 13 -8.11 -5.70 -23.08
N ARG A 14 -8.48 -4.55 -23.62
CA ARG A 14 -7.91 -3.95 -24.84
C ARG A 14 -6.89 -2.86 -24.61
N ILE A 15 -6.33 -2.69 -23.41
CA ILE A 15 -5.14 -1.85 -23.24
C ILE A 15 -3.92 -2.75 -23.28
N ARG A 16 -3.48 -3.04 -24.51
CA ARG A 16 -2.21 -3.72 -24.76
C ARG A 16 -1.04 -2.88 -24.25
N ALA A 17 -0.26 -3.49 -23.40
CA ALA A 17 1.03 -3.07 -22.92
C ALA A 17 1.95 -2.59 -24.07
N LYS A 18 2.09 -1.29 -24.21
CA LYS A 18 3.32 -0.65 -24.63
C LYS A 18 3.84 0.07 -23.40
N GLY A 19 4.91 -0.46 -22.81
CA GLY A 19 5.70 0.13 -21.75
C GLY A 19 4.88 0.64 -20.58
N THR A 20 5.01 0.02 -19.42
CA THR A 20 4.34 0.41 -18.17
C THR A 20 4.56 1.89 -17.86
N THR A 21 3.64 2.74 -18.29
CA THR A 21 3.46 4.04 -17.66
C THR A 21 2.96 3.75 -16.27
N GLN A 22 3.65 4.21 -15.24
CA GLN A 22 3.29 3.99 -13.83
C GLN A 22 2.15 4.92 -13.37
N ALA A 23 1.24 5.24 -14.29
CA ALA A 23 -0.03 5.85 -14.01
C ALA A 23 -1.01 4.77 -13.52
N PRO A 24 -2.00 5.11 -12.68
CA PRO A 24 -3.04 4.16 -12.31
C PRO A 24 -3.74 3.65 -13.57
N ASP A 25 -4.08 2.36 -13.58
CA ASP A 25 -4.74 1.74 -14.72
C ASP A 25 -6.14 2.32 -14.97
N TRP A 26 -6.77 2.80 -13.89
CA TRP A 26 -8.10 3.42 -13.93
C TRP A 26 -8.33 4.36 -12.76
N ILE A 27 -8.93 5.53 -13.04
CA ILE A 27 -9.47 6.45 -12.02
C ILE A 27 -10.88 6.84 -12.46
N HIS A 28 -11.84 6.74 -11.54
CA HIS A 28 -13.21 7.14 -11.81
C HIS A 28 -13.29 8.64 -12.12
N PRO A 29 -14.01 9.07 -13.18
CA PRO A 29 -14.04 10.48 -13.61
C PRO A 29 -14.55 11.46 -12.54
N GLN A 30 -15.34 10.98 -11.58
CA GLN A 30 -15.85 11.80 -10.46
C GLN A 30 -14.92 11.79 -9.24
N LEU A 31 -13.85 10.99 -9.24
CA LEU A 31 -12.86 10.98 -8.16
C LEU A 31 -11.87 12.12 -8.39
N ILE A 32 -11.70 12.97 -7.40
CA ILE A 32 -10.78 14.10 -7.46
C ILE A 32 -9.83 14.09 -6.27
N GLU A 33 -8.60 14.53 -6.50
CA GLU A 33 -7.66 14.83 -5.42
C GLU A 33 -7.95 16.23 -4.88
N SER A 34 -7.93 16.37 -3.56
CA SER A 34 -8.01 17.64 -2.86
C SER A 34 -7.04 17.66 -1.68
N THR A 35 -6.85 18.82 -1.09
CA THR A 35 -5.98 18.98 0.09
C THR A 35 -6.80 19.52 1.25
N ASP A 36 -6.70 18.86 2.39
CA ASP A 36 -7.24 19.29 3.67
C ASP A 36 -6.10 19.85 4.54
N ALA A 37 -6.39 20.87 5.34
CA ALA A 37 -5.38 21.54 6.16
C ALA A 37 -4.79 20.64 7.28
N ILE A 38 -5.55 19.63 7.73
CA ILE A 38 -5.16 18.72 8.83
C ILE A 38 -4.74 17.36 8.28
N LYS A 39 -5.55 16.79 7.36
CA LYS A 39 -5.36 15.43 6.83
C LYS A 39 -4.39 15.38 5.64
N GLY A 40 -4.03 16.52 5.06
CA GLY A 40 -3.22 16.58 3.86
C GLY A 40 -4.00 16.20 2.60
N ARG A 41 -3.37 15.43 1.72
CA ARG A 41 -4.00 14.96 0.47
C ARG A 41 -5.13 13.98 0.78
N GLN A 42 -6.19 14.04 -0.01
CA GLN A 42 -7.36 13.19 0.15
C GLN A 42 -8.10 13.02 -1.17
N PHE A 43 -8.88 11.95 -1.27
CA PHE A 43 -9.86 11.78 -2.34
C PHE A 43 -11.20 12.35 -1.95
N ARG A 44 -11.84 13.07 -2.89
CA ARG A 44 -13.23 13.50 -2.81
C ARG A 44 -13.96 13.17 -4.09
N VAL A 45 -15.28 13.19 -4.07
CA VAL A 45 -16.09 13.01 -5.27
C VAL A 45 -16.72 14.33 -5.73
N SER A 46 -16.65 14.58 -7.04
CA SER A 46 -17.24 15.76 -7.70
C SER A 46 -18.70 15.54 -8.13
N GLY A 47 -19.12 14.27 -8.24
CA GLY A 47 -20.49 13.86 -8.59
C GLY A 47 -20.86 12.54 -7.90
N PRO A 48 -22.12 12.10 -7.96
CA PRO A 48 -22.55 10.90 -7.26
C PRO A 48 -21.87 9.64 -7.83
N ILE A 49 -21.43 8.75 -6.93
CA ILE A 49 -20.87 7.45 -7.27
C ILE A 49 -21.74 6.37 -6.62
N PRO A 50 -22.33 5.43 -7.38
CA PRO A 50 -23.19 4.40 -6.82
C PRO A 50 -22.36 3.32 -6.10
N LYS A 51 -23.00 2.66 -5.12
CA LYS A 51 -22.46 1.45 -4.47
C LYS A 51 -22.01 0.41 -5.52
N GLY A 52 -20.86 -0.20 -5.28
CA GLY A 52 -20.26 -1.22 -6.15
C GLY A 52 -19.48 -0.65 -7.34
N ALA A 53 -19.47 0.67 -7.55
CA ALA A 53 -18.65 1.26 -8.60
C ALA A 53 -17.16 1.15 -8.28
N CYS A 54 -16.34 0.85 -9.29
CA CYS A 54 -14.88 0.93 -9.19
C CYS A 54 -14.45 2.41 -9.18
N LEU A 55 -13.66 2.80 -8.18
CA LEU A 55 -13.11 4.16 -8.06
C LEU A 55 -11.69 4.28 -8.58
N LEU A 56 -10.88 3.24 -8.33
CA LEU A 56 -9.45 3.24 -8.63
C LEU A 56 -8.99 1.83 -8.94
N VAL A 57 -8.12 1.68 -9.94
CA VAL A 57 -7.24 0.52 -10.14
C VAL A 57 -5.84 1.07 -10.25
N ASP A 58 -4.99 0.79 -9.26
CA ASP A 58 -3.63 1.33 -9.16
C ASP A 58 -2.59 0.21 -9.16
N SER A 59 -1.64 0.27 -10.09
CA SER A 59 -0.52 -0.68 -10.14
C SER A 59 0.54 -0.36 -9.09
N PRO A 60 1.13 -1.37 -8.43
CA PRO A 60 2.16 -1.11 -7.42
C PRO A 60 3.43 -0.55 -8.07
N TYR A 61 4.01 0.49 -7.47
CA TYR A 61 5.33 0.98 -7.85
C TYR A 61 6.44 0.02 -7.41
N ALA A 62 6.27 -0.56 -6.21
CA ALA A 62 7.10 -1.63 -5.70
C ALA A 62 6.24 -2.62 -4.92
N VAL A 63 6.57 -3.91 -5.00
CA VAL A 63 5.92 -4.98 -4.25
C VAL A 63 6.94 -6.03 -3.85
N ILE A 64 6.85 -6.55 -2.62
CA ILE A 64 7.63 -7.69 -2.13
C ILE A 64 6.67 -8.78 -1.63
N PRO A 65 7.00 -10.06 -1.76
CA PRO A 65 6.28 -11.11 -1.05
C PRO A 65 6.55 -11.01 0.47
N VAL A 66 5.53 -11.35 1.25
CA VAL A 66 5.59 -11.48 2.72
C VAL A 66 4.92 -12.80 3.05
N VAL A 67 5.69 -13.88 3.05
CA VAL A 67 5.18 -15.24 3.27
C VAL A 67 6.17 -16.03 4.12
N ASP A 68 5.63 -16.89 4.97
CA ASP A 68 6.43 -17.87 5.69
C ASP A 68 6.87 -18.99 4.75
N GLU A 69 8.05 -19.56 5.01
CA GLU A 69 8.63 -20.67 4.24
C GLU A 69 8.53 -20.50 2.70
N PRO A 70 9.11 -19.42 2.14
CA PRO A 70 8.88 -19.06 0.73
C PRO A 70 9.24 -20.17 -0.26
N ALA A 71 10.13 -21.08 0.11
CA ALA A 71 10.49 -22.23 -0.74
C ALA A 71 9.31 -23.17 -1.01
N HIS A 72 8.37 -23.29 -0.08
CA HIS A 72 7.23 -24.22 -0.12
C HIS A 72 5.87 -23.53 -0.18
N ASN A 73 5.83 -22.19 -0.21
CA ASN A 73 4.61 -21.42 -0.15
C ASN A 73 4.06 -21.13 -1.56
N ASP A 74 2.83 -21.52 -1.85
CA ASP A 74 2.16 -21.27 -3.14
C ASP A 74 1.59 -19.86 -3.28
N ASN A 75 1.59 -19.06 -2.20
CA ASN A 75 1.13 -17.67 -2.22
C ASN A 75 2.19 -16.67 -2.70
N LEU A 76 3.40 -17.14 -3.07
CA LEU A 76 4.39 -16.26 -3.67
C LEU A 76 3.88 -15.65 -4.97
N ILE A 77 4.18 -14.37 -5.13
CA ILE A 77 3.86 -13.63 -6.34
C ILE A 77 5.06 -13.56 -7.29
N CYS A 78 4.78 -13.48 -8.59
CA CYS A 78 5.80 -13.26 -9.61
C CYS A 78 6.52 -11.93 -9.36
N SER A 79 7.84 -11.96 -9.27
CA SER A 79 8.67 -10.76 -9.01
C SER A 79 8.68 -9.75 -10.16
N ASN A 80 8.22 -10.12 -11.36
CA ASN A 80 8.12 -9.18 -12.48
C ASN A 80 6.99 -8.17 -12.22
N PRO A 81 7.29 -6.86 -12.11
CA PRO A 81 6.30 -5.83 -11.78
C PRO A 81 5.19 -5.68 -12.84
N ALA A 82 5.42 -6.11 -14.07
CA ALA A 82 4.39 -6.15 -15.12
C ALA A 82 3.46 -7.38 -15.01
N CYS A 83 3.75 -8.31 -14.09
CA CYS A 83 2.99 -9.54 -13.91
C CYS A 83 2.32 -9.62 -12.55
N ASN A 84 3.11 -9.71 -11.45
CA ASN A 84 2.70 -9.86 -10.05
C ASN A 84 1.69 -10.99 -9.76
N ARG A 85 1.43 -11.88 -10.73
CA ARG A 85 0.50 -13.01 -10.58
C ARG A 85 1.05 -14.04 -9.59
N PRO A 86 0.19 -14.86 -8.98
CA PRO A 86 0.63 -16.00 -8.19
C PRO A 86 1.63 -16.88 -8.97
N ALA A 87 2.67 -17.33 -8.27
CA ALA A 87 3.73 -18.18 -8.82
C ALA A 87 3.84 -19.46 -7.98
N PRO A 88 2.93 -20.45 -8.19
CA PRO A 88 2.88 -21.66 -7.38
C PRO A 88 4.14 -22.51 -7.51
N CYS A 89 4.49 -23.25 -6.47
CA CYS A 89 5.74 -23.99 -6.32
C CYS A 89 6.11 -24.85 -7.53
N HIS A 90 5.14 -25.52 -8.11
CA HIS A 90 5.33 -26.49 -9.21
C HIS A 90 5.61 -25.82 -10.57
N ALA A 91 5.36 -24.52 -10.73
CA ALA A 91 5.46 -23.82 -12.03
C ALA A 91 6.43 -22.64 -12.03
N ARG A 92 6.93 -22.22 -10.86
CA ARG A 92 7.78 -21.02 -10.74
C ARG A 92 9.23 -21.26 -11.16
N THR A 93 9.86 -20.17 -11.55
CA THR A 93 11.29 -20.11 -11.90
C THR A 93 12.03 -19.27 -10.87
N SER A 94 13.12 -19.80 -10.33
CA SER A 94 13.96 -19.11 -9.34
C SER A 94 15.04 -18.26 -9.99
N CYS A 95 15.71 -17.42 -9.17
CA CYS A 95 16.87 -16.64 -9.58
C CYS A 95 18.05 -17.55 -9.97
N LEU A 96 18.66 -17.28 -11.11
CA LEU A 96 19.83 -18.04 -11.61
C LEU A 96 21.05 -17.95 -10.66
N ASN A 97 21.17 -16.83 -9.92
CA ASN A 97 22.23 -16.63 -8.93
C ASN A 97 21.89 -17.19 -7.55
N ALA A 98 20.73 -17.85 -7.39
CA ALA A 98 20.23 -18.35 -6.12
C ALA A 98 20.34 -17.31 -4.99
N CYS A 99 19.74 -16.11 -5.18
CA CYS A 99 19.83 -15.04 -4.20
C CYS A 99 19.05 -15.35 -2.93
N ILE A 100 17.70 -15.40 -2.99
CA ILE A 100 16.81 -15.83 -1.92
C ILE A 100 15.59 -16.55 -2.51
N PRO A 101 14.95 -17.46 -1.75
CA PRO A 101 13.81 -18.23 -2.24
C PRO A 101 12.54 -17.37 -2.47
N ASP A 102 12.45 -16.21 -1.82
CA ASP A 102 11.34 -15.27 -1.98
C ASP A 102 11.28 -14.66 -3.39
N VAL A 103 12.41 -14.61 -4.09
CA VAL A 103 12.46 -14.08 -5.46
C VAL A 103 12.15 -15.18 -6.46
N THR A 104 11.00 -15.09 -7.08
CA THR A 104 10.51 -16.08 -8.02
C THR A 104 9.71 -15.43 -9.15
N TRP A 105 9.56 -16.14 -10.26
CA TRP A 105 8.76 -15.73 -11.41
C TRP A 105 7.84 -16.87 -11.85
N CYS A 106 6.71 -16.56 -12.43
CA CYS A 106 5.78 -17.55 -12.97
C CYS A 106 6.32 -18.31 -14.21
N GLY A 107 7.51 -17.92 -14.72
CA GLY A 107 8.20 -18.59 -15.83
C GLY A 107 9.42 -17.80 -16.26
N SER A 108 10.23 -18.40 -17.15
CA SER A 108 11.48 -17.79 -17.66
C SER A 108 11.25 -16.47 -18.38
N THR A 109 10.16 -16.35 -19.13
CA THR A 109 9.82 -15.09 -19.84
C THR A 109 9.67 -13.91 -18.85
N CYS A 110 9.01 -14.12 -17.71
CA CYS A 110 8.87 -13.09 -16.69
C CYS A 110 10.21 -12.79 -16.01
N ARG A 111 11.03 -13.82 -15.75
CA ARG A 111 12.37 -13.63 -15.18
C ARG A 111 13.26 -12.80 -16.11
N ASP A 112 13.27 -13.13 -17.39
CA ASP A 112 14.15 -12.48 -18.36
C ASP A 112 13.71 -11.04 -18.64
N ALA A 113 12.41 -10.79 -18.66
CA ALA A 113 11.84 -9.44 -18.74
C ALA A 113 12.12 -8.56 -17.51
N ASP A 114 12.34 -9.18 -16.35
CA ASP A 114 12.63 -8.50 -15.07
C ASP A 114 14.14 -8.37 -14.78
N SER A 115 15.00 -8.77 -15.73
CA SER A 115 16.44 -8.89 -15.53
C SER A 115 17.12 -7.60 -15.09
N LEU A 116 16.71 -6.44 -15.63
CA LEU A 116 17.27 -5.13 -15.28
C LEU A 116 16.95 -4.77 -13.82
N ARG A 117 15.67 -4.86 -13.42
CA ARG A 117 15.25 -4.54 -12.05
C ARG A 117 15.86 -5.53 -11.04
N HIS A 118 15.76 -6.84 -11.32
CA HIS A 118 16.32 -7.83 -10.41
C HIS A 118 17.85 -7.76 -10.34
N GLY A 119 18.51 -7.41 -11.42
CA GLY A 119 19.96 -7.17 -11.42
C GLY A 119 20.39 -6.11 -10.42
N PHE A 120 19.56 -5.10 -10.19
CA PHE A 120 19.79 -4.05 -9.19
C PHE A 120 19.81 -4.60 -7.75
N GLU A 121 18.95 -5.57 -7.42
CA GLU A 121 18.78 -6.07 -6.04
C GLU A 121 19.46 -7.42 -5.76
N CYS A 122 19.75 -8.22 -6.78
CA CYS A 122 20.14 -9.62 -6.66
C CYS A 122 21.36 -9.85 -5.75
N ALA A 123 22.43 -9.10 -5.96
CA ALA A 123 23.67 -9.22 -5.18
C ALA A 123 23.45 -8.81 -3.70
N TRP A 124 22.67 -7.78 -3.47
CA TRP A 124 22.32 -7.32 -2.14
C TRP A 124 21.49 -8.36 -1.38
N LEU A 125 20.46 -8.90 -2.00
CA LEU A 125 19.63 -9.96 -1.43
C LEU A 125 20.46 -11.17 -1.04
N LYS A 126 21.31 -11.66 -1.96
CA LYS A 126 22.20 -12.79 -1.69
C LYS A 126 23.14 -12.56 -0.51
N ARG A 127 23.64 -11.33 -0.38
CA ARG A 127 24.65 -10.98 0.64
C ARG A 127 24.05 -10.72 2.01
N TYR A 128 22.92 -10.05 2.08
CA TYR A 128 22.45 -9.43 3.31
C TYR A 128 21.14 -10.01 3.88
N ALA A 129 20.28 -10.63 3.07
CA ALA A 129 18.96 -11.08 3.52
C ALA A 129 19.04 -11.97 4.78
N GLY A 130 19.83 -13.05 4.75
CA GLY A 130 19.97 -13.95 5.90
C GLY A 130 20.57 -13.26 7.13
N THR A 131 21.47 -12.31 6.94
CA THR A 131 22.09 -11.57 8.06
C THR A 131 21.08 -10.59 8.70
N ILE A 132 20.28 -9.90 7.89
CA ILE A 132 19.28 -8.95 8.41
C ILE A 132 18.19 -9.71 9.15
N ARG A 133 17.63 -10.75 8.54
CA ARG A 133 16.61 -11.61 9.16
C ARG A 133 17.06 -12.18 10.51
N SER A 134 18.30 -12.68 10.60
CA SER A 134 18.81 -13.30 11.83
C SER A 134 19.21 -12.32 12.93
N LYS A 135 19.71 -11.14 12.57
CA LYS A 135 20.27 -10.16 13.53
C LYS A 135 19.32 -9.04 13.92
N TRP A 136 18.29 -8.81 13.10
CA TRP A 136 17.30 -7.75 13.28
C TRP A 136 15.92 -8.38 13.31
N SER A 137 15.19 -8.36 12.18
CA SER A 137 13.91 -9.03 12.08
C SER A 137 13.51 -9.25 10.62
N GLU A 138 12.49 -10.08 10.38
CA GLU A 138 11.84 -10.23 9.07
C GLU A 138 11.24 -8.90 8.62
N TYR A 139 10.66 -8.14 9.56
CA TYR A 139 10.12 -6.81 9.29
C TYR A 139 11.19 -5.82 8.80
N ASP A 140 12.35 -5.74 9.49
CA ASP A 140 13.44 -4.86 9.07
C ASP A 140 14.00 -5.24 7.71
N PHE A 141 14.06 -6.55 7.42
CA PHE A 141 14.43 -7.03 6.10
C PHE A 141 13.42 -6.59 5.04
N GLY A 142 12.12 -6.81 5.28
CA GLY A 142 11.03 -6.43 4.37
C GLY A 142 11.04 -4.94 4.06
N MET A 143 11.11 -4.09 5.08
CA MET A 143 11.20 -2.64 4.96
C MET A 143 12.38 -2.21 4.06
N LEU A 144 13.60 -2.71 4.33
CA LEU A 144 14.76 -2.39 3.50
C LEU A 144 14.60 -2.91 2.06
N TRP A 145 13.97 -4.05 1.88
CA TRP A 145 13.76 -4.64 0.56
C TRP A 145 12.71 -3.86 -0.24
N VAL A 146 11.62 -3.38 0.37
CA VAL A 146 10.67 -2.47 -0.32
C VAL A 146 11.39 -1.22 -0.79
N VAL A 147 12.17 -0.57 0.07
CA VAL A 147 12.94 0.62 -0.30
C VAL A 147 13.94 0.32 -1.44
N LEU A 148 14.63 -0.81 -1.38
CA LEU A 148 15.51 -1.23 -2.47
C LEU A 148 14.74 -1.44 -3.77
N ARG A 149 13.52 -2.00 -3.72
CA ARG A 149 12.64 -2.15 -4.89
C ARG A 149 12.10 -0.84 -5.43
N LEU A 150 11.81 0.13 -4.57
CA LEU A 150 11.48 1.49 -5.01
C LEU A 150 12.63 2.09 -5.83
N LEU A 151 13.87 1.93 -5.35
CA LEU A 151 15.07 2.41 -6.04
C LEU A 151 15.35 1.64 -7.34
N ALA A 152 15.12 0.33 -7.35
CA ALA A 152 15.25 -0.51 -8.55
C ALA A 152 14.20 -0.11 -9.62
N ALA A 153 12.97 0.17 -9.22
CA ALA A 153 11.92 0.65 -10.12
C ALA A 153 12.29 2.02 -10.71
N ARG A 154 12.80 2.96 -9.87
CA ARG A 154 13.35 4.24 -10.34
C ARG A 154 14.48 4.05 -11.35
N HIS A 155 15.42 3.15 -11.07
CA HIS A 155 16.52 2.84 -11.99
C HIS A 155 16.01 2.38 -13.35
N CYS A 156 15.02 1.48 -13.39
CA CYS A 156 14.37 1.06 -14.63
C CYS A 156 13.68 2.22 -15.34
N GLN A 157 12.98 3.07 -14.59
CA GLN A 157 12.29 4.25 -15.14
C GLN A 157 13.28 5.21 -15.83
N LEU A 158 14.42 5.48 -15.20
CA LEU A 158 15.50 6.30 -15.77
C LEU A 158 16.14 5.65 -17.01
N HIS A 159 16.41 4.34 -16.94
CA HIS A 159 16.99 3.59 -18.06
C HIS A 159 16.10 3.61 -19.30
N ASP A 160 14.80 3.56 -19.11
CA ASP A 160 13.81 3.60 -20.20
C ASP A 160 13.55 5.03 -20.75
N GLY A 161 14.26 6.04 -20.25
CA GLY A 161 14.12 7.43 -20.65
C GLY A 161 12.79 8.08 -20.24
N ARG A 162 12.07 7.48 -19.29
CA ARG A 162 10.71 7.90 -18.88
C ARG A 162 10.71 9.04 -17.85
N ASP A 163 11.87 9.46 -17.38
CA ASP A 163 11.99 10.51 -16.36
C ASP A 163 12.09 11.93 -16.96
N VAL A 164 12.00 12.05 -18.28
CA VAL A 164 12.01 13.34 -18.95
C VAL A 164 10.60 13.92 -18.89
N GLY A 165 10.30 14.61 -17.77
CA GLY A 165 9.22 15.60 -17.68
C GLY A 165 7.92 15.22 -18.40
N VAL A 166 7.40 14.01 -18.18
CA VAL A 166 6.02 13.72 -18.57
C VAL A 166 5.16 14.65 -17.72
N GLU A 167 4.85 15.81 -18.28
CA GLU A 167 3.75 16.65 -17.78
C GLU A 167 2.58 15.69 -17.56
N SER A 168 2.23 15.49 -16.30
CA SER A 168 1.07 14.71 -15.93
C SER A 168 -0.11 15.32 -16.69
N THR A 169 -0.69 14.56 -17.62
CA THR A 169 -1.96 14.93 -18.23
C THR A 169 -3.04 14.83 -17.15
N GLY A 170 -3.03 15.77 -16.20
CA GLY A 170 -3.94 15.78 -15.06
C GLY A 170 -3.24 16.07 -13.74
N HIS A 171 -4.02 16.21 -12.68
CA HIS A 171 -3.56 16.58 -11.32
C HIS A 171 -2.82 15.44 -10.58
N TRP A 172 -2.71 14.23 -11.18
CA TRP A 172 -2.20 13.03 -10.54
C TRP A 172 -0.69 12.88 -10.76
N LYS A 173 0.06 12.75 -9.66
CA LYS A 173 1.49 12.44 -9.71
C LYS A 173 1.69 10.93 -9.84
N HIS A 174 2.51 10.53 -10.80
CA HIS A 174 2.76 9.14 -11.15
C HIS A 174 4.25 8.77 -11.01
N GLY A 175 4.54 7.49 -11.04
CA GLY A 175 5.91 6.99 -11.03
C GLY A 175 6.69 7.50 -9.83
N TRP A 176 7.97 7.84 -10.05
CA TRP A 176 8.82 8.33 -8.99
C TRP A 176 8.33 9.65 -8.38
N SER A 177 7.78 10.55 -9.16
CA SER A 177 7.21 11.81 -8.64
C SER A 177 6.01 11.55 -7.71
N GLY A 178 5.26 10.49 -7.95
CA GLY A 178 4.22 10.00 -7.05
C GLY A 178 4.80 9.56 -5.71
N ILE A 179 5.87 8.74 -5.73
CA ILE A 179 6.58 8.31 -4.51
C ILE A 179 7.13 9.52 -3.74
N GLU A 180 7.80 10.46 -4.41
CA GLU A 180 8.35 11.67 -3.78
C GLU A 180 7.28 12.56 -3.15
N SER A 181 6.03 12.46 -3.58
CA SER A 181 4.92 13.23 -3.02
C SER A 181 4.24 12.58 -1.82
N LEU A 182 4.59 11.34 -1.47
CA LEU A 182 4.05 10.66 -0.29
C LEU A 182 4.52 11.34 0.99
N CYS A 183 3.63 11.42 1.99
CA CYS A 183 3.97 11.94 3.30
C CYS A 183 4.76 10.89 4.09
N GLY A 184 5.93 11.24 4.62
CA GLY A 184 6.73 10.37 5.48
C GLY A 184 6.45 10.56 6.97
N SER A 185 5.77 11.65 7.36
CA SER A 185 5.47 11.98 8.77
C SER A 185 6.70 11.92 9.68
N GLU A 186 7.89 12.32 9.20
CA GLU A 186 9.21 12.10 9.81
C GLU A 186 9.30 12.58 11.24
N ASP A 187 8.74 13.75 11.54
CA ASP A 187 8.77 14.36 12.87
C ASP A 187 7.89 13.62 13.90
N THR A 188 7.05 12.68 13.44
CA THR A 188 6.13 11.93 14.31
C THR A 188 6.68 10.57 14.74
N TRP A 189 7.72 10.06 14.07
CA TRP A 189 8.32 8.77 14.42
C TRP A 189 9.15 8.83 15.69
N PRO A 190 9.12 7.78 16.54
CA PRO A 190 9.95 7.71 17.74
C PRO A 190 11.44 7.82 17.39
N HIS A 191 12.18 8.60 18.16
CA HIS A 191 13.61 8.84 17.91
C HIS A 191 14.47 7.57 17.95
N ASP A 192 14.10 6.56 18.74
CA ASP A 192 14.78 5.27 18.80
C ASP A 192 14.54 4.47 17.51
N LYS A 193 13.31 4.51 16.96
CA LYS A 193 12.97 3.87 15.69
C LYS A 193 13.75 4.51 14.54
N VAL A 194 13.75 5.84 14.44
CA VAL A 194 14.51 6.60 13.43
C VAL A 194 16.01 6.31 13.52
N ARG A 195 16.58 6.23 14.73
CA ARG A 195 17.98 5.85 14.93
C ARG A 195 18.27 4.42 14.47
N SER A 196 17.39 3.48 14.77
CA SER A 196 17.51 2.09 14.30
C SER A 196 17.51 2.01 12.78
N TRP A 197 16.55 2.67 12.11
CA TRP A 197 16.50 2.74 10.65
C TRP A 197 17.72 3.39 10.03
N SER A 198 18.22 4.50 10.62
CA SER A 198 19.45 5.16 10.17
C SER A 198 20.66 4.23 10.27
N ALA A 199 20.75 3.40 11.32
CA ALA A 199 21.82 2.40 11.46
C ALA A 199 21.71 1.30 10.40
N LEU A 200 20.50 0.82 10.11
CA LEU A 200 20.23 -0.16 9.05
C LEU A 200 20.63 0.37 7.67
N VAL A 201 20.20 1.61 7.33
CA VAL A 201 20.55 2.28 6.07
C VAL A 201 22.07 2.39 5.92
N LYS A 202 22.77 2.92 6.92
CA LYS A 202 24.22 3.10 6.88
C LYS A 202 24.95 1.77 6.70
N LYS A 203 24.47 0.70 7.32
CA LYS A 203 25.13 -0.60 7.33
C LYS A 203 24.85 -1.41 6.07
N TYR A 204 23.63 -1.40 5.56
CA TYR A 204 23.18 -2.34 4.54
C TYR A 204 22.86 -1.72 3.19
N LEU A 205 22.46 -0.44 3.15
CA LEU A 205 22.11 0.23 1.90
C LEU A 205 23.21 1.17 1.39
N LYS A 206 23.79 2.01 2.25
CA LYS A 206 24.80 3.01 1.84
C LYS A 206 26.02 2.40 1.09
N SER A 207 26.39 1.17 1.42
CA SER A 207 27.54 0.46 0.80
C SER A 207 27.15 -0.34 -0.44
N ASN A 208 25.89 -0.27 -0.88
CA ASN A 208 25.44 -1.00 -2.05
C ASN A 208 25.87 -0.26 -3.33
N PRO A 209 26.72 -0.87 -4.19
CA PRO A 209 27.17 -0.22 -5.43
C PRO A 209 26.03 0.04 -6.44
N ALA A 210 24.87 -0.62 -6.27
CA ALA A 210 23.70 -0.35 -7.10
C ALA A 210 22.95 0.93 -6.71
N LEU A 211 23.19 1.50 -5.49
CA LEU A 211 22.58 2.77 -5.14
C LEU A 211 23.17 3.90 -5.99
N PRO A 212 22.34 4.77 -6.56
CA PRO A 212 22.82 5.97 -7.24
C PRO A 212 23.75 6.77 -6.32
N HIS A 213 24.87 7.25 -6.82
CA HIS A 213 25.84 8.05 -6.03
C HIS A 213 25.20 9.29 -5.39
N GLU A 214 24.11 9.79 -5.99
CA GLU A 214 23.36 10.95 -5.55
C GLU A 214 22.42 10.64 -4.34
N MET A 215 22.22 9.37 -4.01
CA MET A 215 21.29 8.96 -2.96
C MET A 215 22.00 9.04 -1.60
N SER A 216 21.77 10.12 -0.86
CA SER A 216 22.26 10.26 0.52
C SER A 216 21.58 9.29 1.48
N ALA A 217 22.23 9.00 2.61
CA ALA A 217 21.64 8.17 3.65
C ALA A 217 20.34 8.79 4.22
N ASP A 218 20.29 10.13 4.29
CA ASP A 218 19.10 10.84 4.78
C ASP A 218 17.95 10.74 3.77
N ARG A 219 18.24 10.75 2.47
CA ARG A 219 17.21 10.52 1.45
C ARG A 219 16.66 9.09 1.50
N VAL A 220 17.50 8.10 1.76
CA VAL A 220 17.04 6.71 1.95
C VAL A 220 16.21 6.57 3.22
N LEU A 221 16.61 7.24 4.31
CA LEU A 221 15.82 7.29 5.55
C LEU A 221 14.45 7.93 5.33
N HIS A 222 14.39 9.01 4.55
CA HIS A 222 13.13 9.62 4.14
C HIS A 222 12.23 8.64 3.37
N LEU A 223 12.79 7.86 2.43
CA LEU A 223 12.03 6.80 1.73
C LEU A 223 11.50 5.72 2.68
N ILE A 224 12.23 5.38 3.74
CA ILE A 224 11.72 4.47 4.78
C ILE A 224 10.52 5.08 5.48
N CYS A 225 10.58 6.35 5.88
CA CYS A 225 9.45 7.02 6.51
C CYS A 225 8.22 7.09 5.58
N GLN A 226 8.44 7.34 4.29
CA GLN A 226 7.38 7.32 3.29
C GLN A 226 6.79 5.92 3.09
N GLU A 227 7.62 4.89 3.03
CA GLU A 227 7.19 3.49 2.93
C GLU A 227 6.37 3.08 4.13
N GLU A 228 6.87 3.29 5.34
CA GLU A 228 6.22 2.95 6.59
C GLU A 228 4.83 3.62 6.78
N ALA A 229 4.68 4.83 6.26
CA ALA A 229 3.43 5.57 6.34
C ALA A 229 2.40 5.23 5.24
N ASN A 230 2.85 4.64 4.11
CA ASN A 230 2.02 4.54 2.90
C ASN A 230 1.99 3.14 2.27
N SER A 231 2.71 2.16 2.79
CA SER A 231 2.68 0.80 2.24
C SER A 231 1.38 0.08 2.58
N PHE A 232 0.95 -0.77 1.65
CA PHE A 232 -0.22 -1.63 1.79
C PHE A 232 0.21 -3.07 1.99
N GLY A 233 -0.33 -3.72 3.02
CA GLY A 233 -0.35 -5.17 3.06
C GLY A 233 -1.36 -5.71 2.06
N LEU A 234 -0.99 -6.76 1.32
CA LEU A 234 -1.87 -7.45 0.38
C LEU A 234 -2.43 -8.72 1.05
N TYR A 235 -3.74 -8.85 0.99
CA TYR A 235 -4.50 -9.90 1.67
C TYR A 235 -5.42 -10.62 0.68
N PRO A 236 -5.76 -11.90 0.94
CA PRO A 236 -6.63 -12.67 0.04
C PRO A 236 -8.08 -12.18 0.02
N ARG A 237 -8.54 -11.50 1.07
CA ARG A 237 -9.91 -10.96 1.16
C ARG A 237 -9.92 -9.44 1.23
N GLU A 238 -11.09 -8.86 1.05
CA GLU A 238 -11.34 -7.43 1.07
C GLU A 238 -11.09 -6.81 2.45
N THR A 239 -10.63 -5.56 2.46
CA THR A 239 -10.47 -4.73 3.66
C THR A 239 -11.46 -3.56 3.59
N GLY A 240 -12.01 -3.18 4.76
CA GLY A 240 -12.90 -2.02 4.87
C GLY A 240 -14.38 -2.36 4.73
N ILE A 241 -14.77 -3.62 4.84
CA ILE A 241 -16.19 -4.00 4.89
C ILE A 241 -16.80 -3.50 6.20
N PHE A 242 -17.84 -2.67 6.10
CA PHE A 242 -18.61 -2.19 7.25
C PHE A 242 -20.08 -1.97 6.85
N PRO A 243 -21.10 -2.34 7.66
CA PRO A 243 -20.96 -3.05 8.94
C PRO A 243 -20.29 -4.40 8.79
N LEU A 244 -19.69 -4.87 9.89
CA LEU A 244 -19.02 -6.18 9.89
C LEU A 244 -20.04 -7.28 9.57
N PRO A 245 -19.68 -8.28 8.75
CA PRO A 245 -20.51 -9.46 8.52
C PRO A 245 -20.70 -10.26 9.82
N ASN A 246 -21.76 -11.02 9.88
CA ASN A 246 -22.01 -11.91 11.02
C ASN A 246 -22.09 -13.37 10.52
N PRO A 247 -21.15 -14.26 10.88
CA PRO A 247 -19.98 -13.99 11.73
C PRO A 247 -18.95 -13.09 11.05
N PRO A 248 -18.10 -12.38 11.84
CA PRO A 248 -17.02 -11.59 11.28
C PRO A 248 -16.03 -12.45 10.51
N VAL A 249 -15.57 -11.96 9.36
CA VAL A 249 -14.58 -12.62 8.51
C VAL A 249 -13.39 -11.68 8.35
N ASP A 250 -12.22 -12.11 8.81
CA ASP A 250 -10.99 -11.37 8.66
C ASP A 250 -10.51 -11.31 7.19
N ARG A 251 -9.56 -10.43 6.90
CA ARG A 251 -9.00 -10.30 5.54
C ARG A 251 -8.01 -11.40 5.15
N GLY A 252 -7.68 -12.33 6.07
CA GLY A 252 -6.72 -13.40 5.88
C GLY A 252 -5.28 -12.98 6.17
N GLU A 253 -4.34 -13.88 5.92
CA GLU A 253 -2.91 -13.64 6.12
C GLU A 253 -2.35 -12.75 4.99
N GLN A 254 -1.41 -11.89 5.37
CA GLN A 254 -0.70 -11.05 4.43
C GLN A 254 0.23 -11.91 3.56
N PHE A 255 0.18 -11.74 2.25
CA PHE A 255 1.07 -12.45 1.32
C PHE A 255 2.07 -11.54 0.59
N ALA A 256 1.87 -10.23 0.62
CA ALA A 256 2.79 -9.25 0.05
C ALA A 256 2.67 -7.89 0.74
N ALA A 257 3.67 -7.04 0.55
CA ALA A 257 3.63 -5.62 0.88
C ALA A 257 3.98 -4.79 -0.37
N ALA A 258 3.27 -3.68 -0.57
CA ALA A 258 3.41 -2.88 -1.78
C ALA A 258 3.18 -1.39 -1.54
N VAL A 259 3.77 -0.55 -2.39
CA VAL A 259 3.57 0.90 -2.39
C VAL A 259 2.84 1.30 -3.66
N TYR A 260 1.70 1.98 -3.47
CA TYR A 260 0.82 2.47 -4.53
C TYR A 260 0.72 4.00 -4.44
N PRO A 261 1.38 4.74 -5.34
CA PRO A 261 1.46 6.21 -5.21
C PRO A 261 0.11 6.90 -5.23
N THR A 262 -0.86 6.36 -5.97
CA THR A 262 -2.19 6.95 -6.08
C THR A 262 -3.12 6.43 -4.98
N ALA A 263 -3.17 5.13 -4.73
CA ALA A 263 -4.04 4.56 -3.69
C ALA A 263 -3.69 5.10 -2.29
N ALA A 264 -2.41 5.42 -2.03
CA ALA A 264 -1.94 5.98 -0.77
C ALA A 264 -2.49 7.40 -0.45
N ILE A 265 -3.19 8.05 -1.40
CA ILE A 265 -3.88 9.32 -1.16
C ILE A 265 -5.14 9.14 -0.30
N ALA A 266 -5.72 7.93 -0.29
CA ALA A 266 -6.92 7.65 0.49
C ALA A 266 -6.65 7.69 1.99
N ASN A 267 -7.37 8.56 2.72
CA ASN A 267 -7.28 8.63 4.16
C ASN A 267 -8.04 7.50 4.86
N HIS A 268 -7.77 7.34 6.15
CA HIS A 268 -8.44 6.36 6.99
C HIS A 268 -9.79 6.84 7.53
N SER A 269 -10.75 5.92 7.58
CA SER A 269 -11.94 6.00 8.42
C SER A 269 -12.25 4.64 9.05
N CYS A 270 -12.71 4.63 10.31
CA CYS A 270 -13.27 3.44 10.95
C CYS A 270 -14.72 3.14 10.46
N LEU A 271 -15.27 4.04 9.64
CA LEU A 271 -16.51 3.91 8.88
C LEU A 271 -16.20 4.20 7.41
N PRO A 272 -15.45 3.31 6.73
CA PRO A 272 -15.00 3.57 5.37
C PRO A 272 -16.15 3.49 4.37
N ASN A 273 -16.06 4.30 3.30
CA ASN A 273 -16.95 4.22 2.15
C ASN A 273 -16.30 3.57 0.93
N ILE A 274 -15.08 3.09 1.10
CA ILE A 274 -14.35 2.29 0.11
C ILE A 274 -13.94 0.95 0.73
N ILE A 275 -14.22 -0.12 -0.01
CA ILE A 275 -13.63 -1.44 0.18
C ILE A 275 -12.44 -1.54 -0.76
N HIS A 276 -11.34 -2.15 -0.30
CA HIS A 276 -10.16 -2.33 -1.14
C HIS A 276 -9.59 -3.74 -1.07
N LYS A 277 -9.00 -4.18 -2.18
CA LYS A 277 -8.34 -5.47 -2.33
C LYS A 277 -7.34 -5.40 -3.50
N ALA A 278 -6.24 -6.15 -3.40
CA ALA A 278 -5.40 -6.40 -4.56
C ALA A 278 -6.05 -7.45 -5.49
N ASP A 279 -6.01 -7.20 -6.81
CA ASP A 279 -6.42 -8.18 -7.81
C ASP A 279 -5.32 -9.25 -8.08
N ASP A 280 -5.55 -10.14 -9.04
CA ASP A 280 -4.63 -11.21 -9.42
C ASP A 280 -3.31 -10.74 -10.06
N LYS A 281 -3.20 -9.44 -10.36
CA LYS A 281 -1.98 -8.77 -10.85
C LYS A 281 -1.34 -7.88 -9.78
N GLY A 282 -1.80 -7.97 -8.55
CA GLY A 282 -1.32 -7.14 -7.45
C GLY A 282 -1.71 -5.67 -7.56
N ARG A 283 -2.69 -5.30 -8.43
CA ARG A 283 -3.18 -3.93 -8.52
C ARG A 283 -4.18 -3.68 -7.41
N MET A 284 -4.06 -2.53 -6.76
CA MET A 284 -5.02 -2.12 -5.72
C MET A 284 -6.32 -1.65 -6.37
N VAL A 285 -7.43 -2.28 -6.03
CA VAL A 285 -8.77 -1.95 -6.51
C VAL A 285 -9.58 -1.34 -5.38
N PHE A 286 -10.13 -0.16 -5.62
CA PHE A 286 -11.04 0.54 -4.71
C PHE A 286 -12.46 0.45 -5.25
N THR A 287 -13.39 -0.01 -4.41
CA THR A 287 -14.81 -0.16 -4.74
C THR A 287 -15.67 0.59 -3.72
N ALA A 288 -16.67 1.33 -4.19
CA ALA A 288 -17.62 2.02 -3.32
C ALA A 288 -18.43 1.01 -2.49
N SER A 289 -18.37 1.08 -1.15
CA SER A 289 -19.12 0.20 -0.24
C SER A 289 -20.58 0.62 -0.10
N ARG A 290 -20.88 1.89 -0.38
CA ARG A 290 -22.20 2.53 -0.39
C ARG A 290 -22.25 3.59 -1.49
N ASP A 291 -23.41 4.19 -1.67
CA ASP A 291 -23.51 5.40 -2.49
C ASP A 291 -22.66 6.51 -1.85
N ILE A 292 -21.92 7.25 -2.68
CA ILE A 292 -21.06 8.36 -2.26
C ILE A 292 -21.56 9.63 -2.96
N PHE A 293 -21.81 10.68 -2.18
CA PHE A 293 -22.41 11.92 -2.67
C PHE A 293 -21.36 12.99 -2.96
N PRO A 294 -21.65 13.95 -3.86
CA PRO A 294 -20.72 15.03 -4.20
C PRO A 294 -20.17 15.75 -2.97
N GLY A 295 -18.87 15.95 -2.92
CA GLY A 295 -18.17 16.58 -1.80
C GLY A 295 -17.75 15.65 -0.67
N GLU A 296 -18.25 14.39 -0.63
CA GLU A 296 -17.78 13.43 0.37
C GLU A 296 -16.32 13.06 0.16
N GLU A 297 -15.61 12.86 1.27
CA GLU A 297 -14.28 12.26 1.28
C GLU A 297 -14.37 10.74 1.06
N CYS A 298 -13.49 10.21 0.23
CA CYS A 298 -13.36 8.78 -0.01
C CYS A 298 -12.30 8.19 0.91
N CYS A 299 -12.71 7.36 1.86
CA CYS A 299 -11.85 6.79 2.90
C CYS A 299 -11.82 5.27 2.84
N ILE A 300 -10.64 4.70 3.15
CA ILE A 300 -10.41 3.26 3.36
C ILE A 300 -10.24 2.96 4.86
N SER A 301 -10.21 1.68 5.24
CA SER A 301 -9.67 1.27 6.53
C SER A 301 -8.19 0.88 6.37
N TYR A 302 -7.31 1.40 7.23
CA TYR A 302 -5.88 1.04 7.22
C TYR A 302 -5.60 -0.31 7.90
N PHE A 303 -6.58 -0.84 8.61
CA PHE A 303 -6.47 -2.11 9.32
C PHE A 303 -7.74 -2.97 9.14
N ASP A 304 -7.66 -4.21 9.57
CA ASP A 304 -8.81 -5.11 9.63
C ASP A 304 -9.76 -4.69 10.75
N LEU A 305 -10.96 -4.25 10.39
CA LEU A 305 -11.98 -3.79 11.35
C LEU A 305 -12.48 -4.91 12.27
N THR A 306 -12.22 -6.19 11.94
CA THR A 306 -12.58 -7.33 12.80
C THR A 306 -11.64 -7.48 14.00
N GLN A 307 -10.42 -6.95 13.91
CA GLN A 307 -9.39 -7.04 14.96
C GLN A 307 -9.49 -5.93 16.00
N TYR A 308 -10.03 -4.76 15.62
CA TYR A 308 -10.13 -3.59 16.49
C TYR A 308 -11.57 -3.09 16.50
N THR A 309 -12.39 -3.67 17.39
CA THR A 309 -13.85 -3.45 17.39
C THR A 309 -14.29 -2.28 18.25
N ASP A 310 -13.60 -1.99 19.36
CA ASP A 310 -13.87 -0.88 20.27
C ASP A 310 -13.08 0.40 19.94
N LEU A 311 -13.56 1.55 20.41
CA LEU A 311 -12.99 2.86 20.15
C LEU A 311 -11.53 2.98 20.60
N THR A 312 -11.26 2.51 21.81
CA THR A 312 -9.94 2.66 22.46
C THR A 312 -8.88 1.87 21.68
N SER A 313 -9.14 0.59 21.37
CA SER A 313 -8.21 -0.25 20.62
C SER A 313 -7.93 0.29 19.22
N ARG A 314 -8.94 0.82 18.51
CA ARG A 314 -8.76 1.45 17.20
C ARG A 314 -7.88 2.70 17.27
N ARG A 315 -8.15 3.60 18.21
CA ARG A 315 -7.38 4.84 18.40
C ARG A 315 -5.94 4.56 18.85
N GLU A 316 -5.73 3.57 19.72
CA GLU A 316 -4.41 3.15 20.14
C GLU A 316 -3.59 2.59 18.98
N HIS A 317 -4.18 1.69 18.19
CA HIS A 317 -3.55 1.13 17.01
C HIS A 317 -3.15 2.23 16.01
N LEU A 318 -4.05 3.16 15.69
CA LEU A 318 -3.79 4.26 14.77
C LEU A 318 -2.70 5.20 15.29
N ARG A 319 -2.72 5.54 16.58
CA ARG A 319 -1.69 6.37 17.19
C ARG A 319 -0.31 5.71 17.13
N LYS A 320 -0.26 4.40 17.39
CA LYS A 320 0.99 3.63 17.43
C LYS A 320 1.56 3.38 16.03
N SER A 321 0.72 3.02 15.07
CA SER A 321 1.14 2.58 13.73
C SER A 321 1.13 3.69 12.69
N PHE A 322 0.18 4.63 12.78
CA PHE A 322 -0.05 5.68 11.77
C PHE A 322 0.10 7.11 12.29
N ARG A 323 0.37 7.30 13.60
CA ARG A 323 0.71 8.58 14.24
C ARG A 323 -0.42 9.62 14.26
N PHE A 324 -1.68 9.20 14.21
CA PHE A 324 -2.81 10.11 14.37
C PHE A 324 -3.94 9.50 15.24
N VAL A 325 -4.87 10.35 15.67
CA VAL A 325 -6.10 9.95 16.36
C VAL A 325 -7.27 10.14 15.41
N CYS A 326 -8.00 9.06 15.14
CA CYS A 326 -9.13 9.10 14.22
C CYS A 326 -10.29 9.94 14.79
N GLN A 327 -10.81 10.84 13.94
CA GLN A 327 -11.97 11.70 14.21
C GLN A 327 -13.11 11.42 13.23
N CYS A 328 -13.22 10.20 12.71
CA CYS A 328 -14.31 9.84 11.82
C CYS A 328 -15.64 9.79 12.59
N GLU A 329 -16.75 9.85 11.86
CA GLU A 329 -18.11 9.86 12.41
C GLU A 329 -18.35 8.74 13.43
N ARG A 330 -17.90 7.50 13.14
CA ARG A 330 -17.98 6.37 14.07
C ARG A 330 -17.26 6.64 15.39
N CYS A 331 -16.01 7.13 15.32
CA CYS A 331 -15.22 7.39 16.53
C CYS A 331 -15.79 8.51 17.39
N VAL A 332 -16.33 9.56 16.78
CA VAL A 332 -16.95 10.68 17.50
C VAL A 332 -18.27 10.25 18.12
N SER A 333 -19.09 9.47 17.42
CA SER A 333 -20.37 8.97 17.93
C SER A 333 -20.18 8.00 19.12
N GLU A 334 -19.20 7.07 19.04
CA GLU A 334 -18.90 6.14 20.12
C GLU A 334 -18.37 6.87 21.37
N GLU A 335 -17.48 7.89 21.21
CA GLU A 335 -16.97 8.71 22.29
C GLU A 335 -18.08 9.43 23.05
N SER A 336 -19.00 10.07 22.34
CA SER A 336 -20.16 10.75 22.94
C SER A 336 -21.08 9.79 23.71
N THR A 337 -21.14 8.53 23.32
CA THR A 337 -21.94 7.50 24.00
C THR A 337 -21.24 7.01 25.27
N GLU A 338 -19.93 6.82 25.25
CA GLU A 338 -19.15 6.44 26.43
C GLU A 338 -19.20 7.52 27.53
N GLU A 339 -19.03 8.81 27.19
CA GLU A 339 -19.17 9.92 28.11
C GLU A 339 -20.56 9.98 28.74
N SER A 340 -21.63 9.75 27.96
CA SER A 340 -23.01 9.79 28.48
C SER A 340 -23.29 8.62 29.45
N THR A 341 -22.68 7.46 29.25
CA THR A 341 -22.81 6.30 30.15
C THR A 341 -22.05 6.47 31.47
N GLU A 342 -20.90 7.12 31.44
CA GLU A 342 -20.16 7.45 32.68
C GLU A 342 -20.93 8.42 33.57
N TRP A 343 -21.58 9.43 33.00
CA TRP A 343 -22.41 10.39 33.76
C TRP A 343 -23.65 9.74 34.39
N THR A 344 -24.24 8.73 33.75
CA THR A 344 -25.40 8.01 34.29
C THR A 344 -25.00 6.97 35.36
N ALA A 345 -23.74 6.57 35.43
CA ALA A 345 -23.22 5.60 36.40
C ALA A 345 -22.72 6.24 37.72
N MET A 346 -22.67 7.58 37.84
CA MET A 346 -22.32 8.22 39.09
C MET A 346 -23.46 8.01 40.10
N PRO A 347 -23.21 7.38 41.26
CA PRO A 347 -24.22 7.26 42.32
C PRO A 347 -24.65 8.66 42.78
N MET A 348 -25.97 8.91 42.83
CA MET A 348 -26.47 10.10 43.51
C MET A 348 -25.92 10.06 44.92
N MET A 349 -25.02 10.99 45.25
CA MET A 349 -24.67 11.24 46.64
C MET A 349 -25.95 11.74 47.32
N ASP A 350 -26.50 10.92 48.22
CA ASP A 350 -27.58 11.31 49.13
C ASP A 350 -27.12 12.56 49.91
N MET A 351 -27.84 13.67 49.74
CA MET A 351 -27.71 14.88 50.53
C MET A 351 -28.48 14.73 51.82
#